data_bb8efd73c2af7c68a714d9857d8d6ced
#
_entry.id   bb8efd73c2af7c68a714d9857d8d6ced
#
_cell.length_a   1.000
_cell.length_b   1.000
_cell.length_c   1.000
_cell.angle_alpha   90.00
_cell.angle_beta   90.00
_cell.angle_gamma   90.00
#
_symmetry.space_group_name_H-M   'P 1'
#
loop_
_entity.id
_entity.type
_entity.pdbx_description
1 polymer ?
#
loop_
_entity_poly.entity_id
_entity_poly.type
_entity_poly.pdbx_seq_one_letter_code
_entity_poly.pdbx_strand_id
1 'polypeptide(L)' 'MLKIDYDKEGDILEIKFSDNAIKDSEYIEGSGLVIDYDNNDKIVAVEVISFSKRVSKDNLIEALAV' A
#
# COMPACT_ATOMS: atom_id res chain seq x y z
N MET A 1 -11.45 7.05 -6.36
CA MET A 1 -11.80 7.16 -4.93
C MET A 1 -10.72 6.52 -4.07
N LEU A 2 -10.29 7.19 -3.04
CA LEU A 2 -9.26 6.66 -2.13
C LEU A 2 -9.91 5.75 -1.09
N LYS A 3 -9.37 4.55 -0.93
CA LYS A 3 -9.87 3.59 0.04
C LYS A 3 -8.69 2.93 0.74
N ILE A 4 -8.74 2.81 2.06
CA ILE A 4 -7.68 2.23 2.86
C ILE A 4 -8.23 1.02 3.60
N ASP A 5 -7.60 -0.13 3.40
CA ASP A 5 -7.93 -1.38 4.07
C ASP A 5 -6.70 -1.96 4.74
N TYR A 6 -6.89 -2.51 5.94
CA TYR A 6 -5.81 -3.19 6.64
C TYR A 6 -6.20 -4.65 6.88
N ASP A 7 -5.37 -5.57 6.37
CA ASP A 7 -5.50 -7.00 6.62
C ASP A 7 -4.70 -7.35 7.88
N LYS A 8 -5.41 -7.58 8.95
CA LYS A 8 -4.80 -7.83 10.26
C LYS A 8 -4.03 -9.15 10.30
N GLU A 9 -4.52 -10.17 9.62
CA GLU A 9 -3.87 -11.48 9.60
C GLU A 9 -2.57 -11.46 8.80
N GLY A 10 -2.61 -10.83 7.65
CA GLY A 10 -1.43 -10.72 6.78
C GLY A 10 -0.53 -9.56 7.12
N ASP A 11 -0.99 -8.64 7.97
CA ASP A 11 -0.27 -7.41 8.32
C ASP A 11 0.07 -6.60 7.06
N ILE A 12 -0.94 -6.44 6.19
CA ILE A 12 -0.80 -5.72 4.93
C ILE A 12 -1.76 -4.54 4.92
N LEU A 13 -1.22 -3.35 4.70
CA LEU A 13 -2.05 -2.16 4.48
C LEU A 13 -2.19 -1.93 2.99
N GLU A 14 -3.43 -1.84 2.51
CA GLU A 14 -3.73 -1.54 1.11
C GLU A 14 -4.33 -0.16 0.97
N ILE A 15 -3.77 0.63 0.06
CA ILE A 15 -4.30 1.94 -0.30
C ILE A 15 -4.76 1.86 -1.75
N LYS A 16 -6.07 1.93 -1.95
CA LYS A 16 -6.68 1.85 -3.27
C LYS A 16 -6.98 3.24 -3.82
N PHE A 17 -6.54 3.49 -5.03
CA PHE A 17 -6.78 4.75 -5.73
C PHE A 17 -7.87 4.66 -6.78
N SER A 18 -8.22 3.44 -7.18
CA SER A 18 -9.15 3.19 -8.27
C SER A 18 -9.84 1.85 -8.07
N ASP A 19 -11.04 1.69 -8.64
CA ASP A 19 -11.77 0.43 -8.64
C ASP A 19 -11.47 -0.41 -9.89
N ASN A 20 -10.53 0.02 -10.72
CA ASN A 20 -10.17 -0.71 -11.92
C ASN A 20 -9.58 -2.08 -11.56
N ALA A 21 -9.77 -3.04 -12.47
CA ALA A 21 -9.22 -4.37 -12.26
C ALA A 21 -7.69 -4.32 -12.31
N ILE A 22 -7.07 -5.09 -11.43
CA ILE A 22 -5.61 -5.18 -11.37
C ILE A 22 -5.16 -6.16 -12.46
N LYS A 23 -4.27 -5.70 -13.33
CA LYS A 23 -3.68 -6.53 -14.37
C LYS A 23 -2.31 -7.06 -13.96
N ASP A 24 -1.49 -6.20 -13.39
CA ASP A 24 -0.12 -6.52 -12.99
C ASP A 24 0.18 -5.96 -11.61
N SER A 25 1.12 -6.62 -10.94
CA SER A 25 1.62 -6.16 -9.65
C SER A 25 3.13 -6.20 -9.67
N GLU A 26 3.75 -5.20 -9.06
CA GLU A 26 5.19 -5.10 -8.98
C GLU A 26 5.63 -4.95 -7.53
N TYR A 27 6.53 -5.83 -7.09
CA TYR A 27 7.15 -5.70 -5.78
C TYR A 27 8.39 -4.82 -5.89
N ILE A 28 8.43 -3.75 -5.12
CA ILE A 28 9.59 -2.86 -5.08
C ILE A 28 10.58 -3.42 -4.08
N GLU A 29 11.66 -4.01 -4.56
CA GLU A 29 12.61 -4.71 -3.73
C GLU A 29 13.22 -3.83 -2.65
N GLY A 30 13.29 -4.38 -1.43
CA GLY A 30 13.83 -3.67 -0.29
C GLY A 30 12.89 -2.66 0.37
N SER A 31 11.73 -2.40 -0.25
CA SER A 31 10.80 -1.38 0.27
C SER A 31 9.64 -1.97 1.07
N GLY A 32 9.28 -3.23 0.81
CA GLY A 32 8.07 -3.82 1.37
C GLY A 32 6.80 -3.29 0.72
N LEU A 33 6.92 -2.72 -0.47
CA LEU A 33 5.78 -2.17 -1.21
C LEU A 33 5.47 -3.04 -2.42
N VAL A 34 4.16 -3.26 -2.65
CA VAL A 34 3.66 -3.86 -3.90
C VAL A 34 2.78 -2.82 -4.56
N ILE A 35 3.02 -2.56 -5.84
CA ILE A 35 2.23 -1.61 -6.60
C ILE A 35 1.40 -2.38 -7.62
N ASP A 36 0.09 -2.16 -7.61
CA ASP A 36 -0.84 -2.82 -8.51
C ASP A 36 -1.24 -1.88 -9.64
N TYR A 37 -1.21 -2.39 -10.86
CA TYR A 37 -1.46 -1.61 -12.08
C TYR A 37 -2.67 -2.15 -12.86
N ASP A 38 -3.36 -1.27 -13.56
CA ASP A 38 -4.44 -1.64 -14.47
C ASP A 38 -3.92 -1.90 -15.90
N ASN A 39 -4.85 -2.13 -16.84
CA ASN A 39 -4.51 -2.40 -18.25
C ASN A 39 -3.79 -1.24 -18.94
N ASN A 40 -3.88 -0.04 -18.39
CA ASN A 40 -3.26 1.15 -18.95
C ASN A 40 -1.98 1.54 -18.22
N ASP A 41 -1.45 0.62 -17.42
CA ASP A 41 -0.24 0.84 -16.59
C ASP A 41 -0.38 1.97 -15.58
N LYS A 42 -1.63 2.24 -15.17
CA LYS A 42 -1.89 3.21 -14.11
C LYS A 42 -2.00 2.51 -12.76
N ILE A 43 -1.58 3.20 -11.71
CA ILE A 43 -1.61 2.63 -10.37
C ILE A 43 -3.04 2.52 -9.88
N VAL A 44 -3.43 1.29 -9.51
CA VAL A 44 -4.74 1.00 -8.90
C VAL A 44 -4.62 1.03 -7.39
N ALA A 45 -3.57 0.44 -6.85
CA ALA A 45 -3.39 0.31 -5.41
C ALA A 45 -1.91 0.17 -5.05
N VAL A 46 -1.62 0.47 -3.79
CA VAL A 46 -0.30 0.22 -3.20
C VAL A 46 -0.52 -0.60 -1.93
N GLU A 47 0.25 -1.67 -1.77
CA GLU A 47 0.19 -2.52 -0.58
C GLU A 47 1.47 -2.41 0.20
N VAL A 48 1.36 -2.22 1.51
CA VAL A 48 2.52 -2.15 2.41
C VAL A 48 2.58 -3.45 3.19
N ILE A 49 3.57 -4.28 2.87
CA ILE A 49 3.77 -5.59 3.50
C ILE A 49 4.44 -5.41 4.86
N SER A 50 4.02 -6.18 5.85
CA SER A 50 4.53 -6.11 7.23
C SER A 50 4.37 -4.70 7.79
N PHE A 51 3.20 -4.14 7.58
CA PHE A 51 2.93 -2.74 7.90
C PHE A 51 3.27 -2.39 9.35
N SER A 52 2.86 -3.20 10.31
CA SER A 52 3.07 -2.91 11.73
C SER A 52 4.54 -2.87 12.13
N LYS A 53 5.38 -3.55 11.36
CA LYS A 53 6.83 -3.58 11.62
C LYS A 53 7.57 -2.43 10.96
N ARG A 54 6.92 -1.75 10.00
CA ARG A 54 7.54 -0.67 9.23
C ARG A 54 7.19 0.70 9.76
N VAL A 55 6.05 0.79 10.44
CA VAL A 55 5.55 2.08 10.94
C VAL A 55 5.51 2.00 12.45
N SER A 56 6.43 2.69 13.11
CA SER A 56 6.39 2.83 14.55
C SER A 56 5.44 3.97 14.92
N LYS A 57 5.00 3.99 16.17
CA LYS A 57 4.18 5.08 16.69
C LYS A 57 4.84 6.44 16.44
N ASP A 58 6.15 6.50 16.71
CA ASP A 58 6.90 7.76 16.56
C ASP A 58 6.99 8.20 15.11
N ASN A 59 7.23 7.24 14.19
CA ASN A 59 7.28 7.55 12.77
C ASN A 59 5.94 8.06 12.25
N LEU A 60 4.86 7.47 12.73
CA LEU A 60 3.52 7.89 12.33
C LEU A 60 3.22 9.31 12.81
N ILE A 61 3.55 9.62 14.05
CA ILE A 61 3.35 10.95 14.62
C ILE A 61 4.16 11.98 13.86
N GLU A 62 5.41 11.66 13.55
CA GLU A 62 6.29 12.54 12.79
C GLU A 62 5.73 12.82 11.39
N ALA A 63 5.22 11.80 10.71
CA ALA A 63 4.62 11.96 9.39
C ALA A 63 3.37 12.84 9.43
N LEU A 64 2.57 12.73 10.47
CA LEU A 64 1.35 13.51 10.61
C LEU A 64 1.62 14.96 11.01
N ALA A 65 2.78 15.24 11.57
CA ALA A 65 3.15 16.57 12.04
C ALA A 65 3.69 17.48 10.93
N VAL A 66 3.92 16.94 9.75
CA VAL A 66 4.48 17.67 8.60
C VAL A 66 3.46 18.59 7.95
#